data_d645bbd86dec4e07256d8a257f6d63a4
#
_entry.id   d645bbd86dec4e07256d8a257f6d63a4
#
_cell.length_a   1.000
_cell.length_b   1.000
_cell.length_c   1.000
_cell.angle_alpha   90.00
_cell.angle_beta   90.00
_cell.angle_gamma   90.00
#
_symmetry.space_group_name_H-M   'P 1'
#
loop_
_entity.id
_entity.type
_entity.pdbx_description
1 polymer ?
#
loop_
_entity_poly.entity_id
_entity_poly.type
_entity_poly.pdbx_seq_one_letter_code
_entity_poly.pdbx_strand_id
1 'polypeptide(L)'
;MKKYLKTITTGATLMLALATAAIAQPGNGPQHHREQLESQKIAYITRQMELTPQEAQTFWPVYNQFEAKRKALRQEFMQDARTKDMDIEKLSDKQATELADGQIIEAQKLIDLRKEYHAQFKSILPPKKVLKLYQSERGFQRELLGRIKAHRDQRKPIK
;
A
#
# COMPACT_ATOMS: atom_id res chain seq x y z
N MET A 1 -28.06 -18.34 81.96
CA MET A 1 -26.91 -17.65 81.38
C MET A 1 -27.12 -17.48 79.89
N LYS A 2 -27.47 -16.27 79.46
CA LYS A 2 -27.87 -15.98 78.07
C LYS A 2 -26.66 -15.50 77.31
N LYS A 3 -26.24 -16.17 76.23
CA LYS A 3 -25.24 -15.70 75.29
C LYS A 3 -25.90 -15.17 74.03
N TYR A 4 -25.78 -13.90 73.79
CA TYR A 4 -26.25 -13.24 72.59
C TYR A 4 -25.30 -13.50 71.42
N LEU A 5 -25.86 -14.08 70.38
CA LEU A 5 -25.18 -14.28 69.09
C LEU A 5 -25.40 -13.01 68.24
N LYS A 6 -24.34 -12.27 67.96
CA LYS A 6 -24.36 -11.12 67.04
C LYS A 6 -24.19 -11.63 65.61
N THR A 7 -25.21 -11.51 64.82
CA THR A 7 -25.15 -11.70 63.37
C THR A 7 -24.58 -10.47 62.70
N ILE A 8 -23.41 -10.62 62.07
CA ILE A 8 -22.78 -9.62 61.24
C ILE A 8 -23.22 -9.89 59.80
N THR A 9 -24.11 -9.03 59.28
CA THR A 9 -24.49 -9.00 57.87
C THR A 9 -23.47 -8.21 57.10
N THR A 10 -22.57 -8.90 56.40
CA THR A 10 -21.64 -8.30 55.48
C THR A 10 -22.34 -8.08 54.13
N GLY A 11 -22.69 -6.87 53.84
CA GLY A 11 -23.20 -6.47 52.52
C GLY A 11 -22.09 -6.48 51.51
N ALA A 12 -22.08 -7.43 50.60
CA ALA A 12 -21.19 -7.44 49.42
C ALA A 12 -21.79 -6.53 48.34
N THR A 13 -21.28 -5.32 48.26
CA THR A 13 -21.55 -4.42 47.13
C THR A 13 -20.77 -4.91 45.91
N LEU A 14 -21.46 -5.56 44.98
CA LEU A 14 -20.93 -5.97 43.70
C LEU A 14 -20.79 -4.71 42.80
N MET A 15 -19.61 -4.13 42.72
CA MET A 15 -19.28 -3.11 41.75
C MET A 15 -19.15 -3.76 40.37
N LEU A 16 -20.19 -3.59 39.56
CA LEU A 16 -20.18 -3.95 38.14
C LEU A 16 -19.36 -2.90 37.37
N ALA A 17 -18.06 -3.17 37.17
CA ALA A 17 -17.22 -2.38 36.31
C ALA A 17 -17.66 -2.61 34.85
N LEU A 18 -18.42 -1.67 34.30
CA LEU A 18 -18.65 -1.57 32.85
C LEU A 18 -17.31 -1.21 32.20
N ALA A 19 -16.58 -2.22 31.75
CA ALA A 19 -15.49 -2.02 30.81
C ALA A 19 -16.10 -1.56 29.49
N THR A 20 -16.16 -0.24 29.26
CA THR A 20 -16.41 0.33 27.95
C THR A 20 -15.22 -0.06 27.06
N ALA A 21 -15.36 -1.15 26.30
CA ALA A 21 -14.46 -1.41 25.18
C ALA A 21 -14.61 -0.23 24.22
N ALA A 22 -13.67 0.69 24.27
CA ALA A 22 -13.51 1.70 23.24
C ALA A 22 -13.22 0.93 21.95
N ILE A 23 -14.24 0.74 21.11
CA ILE A 23 -14.08 0.29 19.74
C ILE A 23 -13.26 1.39 19.08
N ALA A 24 -11.94 1.16 18.95
CA ALA A 24 -11.07 2.01 18.18
C ALA A 24 -11.63 2.05 16.75
N GLN A 25 -12.28 3.13 16.39
CA GLN A 25 -12.67 3.38 15.00
C GLN A 25 -11.38 3.35 14.18
N PRO A 26 -11.31 2.57 13.07
CA PRO A 26 -10.14 2.58 12.22
C PRO A 26 -9.94 4.01 11.74
N GLY A 27 -8.89 4.64 12.25
CA GLY A 27 -8.61 6.05 11.97
C GLY A 27 -8.42 6.26 10.47
N ASN A 28 -8.99 7.33 9.92
CA ASN A 28 -8.79 7.82 8.55
C ASN A 28 -7.34 8.31 8.32
N GLY A 29 -6.35 7.61 8.86
CA GLY A 29 -4.94 7.93 8.71
C GLY A 29 -4.39 7.57 7.32
N PRO A 30 -3.22 8.14 6.95
CA PRO A 30 -2.55 7.86 5.68
C PRO A 30 -2.30 6.36 5.42
N GLN A 31 -2.14 5.58 6.49
CA GLN A 31 -1.94 4.13 6.43
C GLN A 31 -3.21 3.40 5.98
N HIS A 32 -4.37 3.73 6.55
CA HIS A 32 -5.64 3.15 6.17
C HIS A 32 -6.00 3.42 4.70
N HIS A 33 -5.73 4.65 4.24
CA HIS A 33 -5.93 4.99 2.83
C HIS A 33 -5.02 4.15 1.90
N ARG A 34 -3.79 3.88 2.31
CA ARG A 34 -2.86 3.03 1.55
C ARG A 34 -3.36 1.59 1.46
N GLU A 35 -3.80 1.02 2.59
CA GLU A 35 -4.35 -0.33 2.66
C GLU A 35 -5.61 -0.48 1.79
N GLN A 36 -6.48 0.53 1.78
CA GLN A 36 -7.64 0.56 0.89
C GLN A 36 -7.23 0.55 -0.59
N LEU A 37 -6.24 1.34 -0.97
CA LEU A 37 -5.75 1.36 -2.36
C LEU A 37 -5.12 0.03 -2.77
N GLU A 38 -4.38 -0.62 -1.88
CA GLU A 38 -3.83 -1.95 -2.12
C GLU A 38 -4.93 -3.00 -2.29
N SER A 39 -5.95 -2.98 -1.44
CA SER A 39 -7.11 -3.88 -1.56
C SER A 39 -7.89 -3.66 -2.87
N GLN A 40 -8.11 -2.41 -3.26
CA GLN A 40 -8.75 -2.07 -4.53
C GLN A 40 -7.91 -2.55 -5.73
N LYS A 41 -6.58 -2.42 -5.67
CA LYS A 41 -5.67 -2.90 -6.71
C LYS A 41 -5.73 -4.42 -6.85
N ILE A 42 -5.72 -5.14 -5.73
CA ILE A 42 -5.84 -6.60 -5.70
C ILE A 42 -7.16 -7.04 -6.34
N ALA A 43 -8.28 -6.47 -5.92
CA ALA A 43 -9.59 -6.79 -6.46
C ALA A 43 -9.68 -6.47 -7.97
N TYR A 44 -9.12 -5.34 -8.40
CA TYR A 44 -9.09 -4.95 -9.80
C TYR A 44 -8.28 -5.94 -10.65
N ILE A 45 -7.05 -6.25 -10.25
CA ILE A 45 -6.16 -7.16 -10.98
C ILE A 45 -6.77 -8.56 -11.04
N THR A 46 -7.26 -9.11 -9.92
CA THR A 46 -7.90 -10.43 -9.86
C THR A 46 -9.04 -10.55 -10.86
N ARG A 47 -9.91 -9.54 -10.91
CA ARG A 47 -11.04 -9.50 -11.84
C ARG A 47 -10.60 -9.41 -13.31
N GLN A 48 -9.66 -8.51 -13.62
CA GLN A 48 -9.22 -8.30 -15.00
C GLN A 48 -8.43 -9.48 -15.56
N MET A 49 -7.69 -10.16 -14.71
CA MET A 49 -6.94 -11.36 -15.08
C MET A 49 -7.79 -12.62 -15.08
N GLU A 50 -9.00 -12.58 -14.52
CA GLU A 50 -9.87 -13.75 -14.37
C GLU A 50 -9.12 -14.92 -13.70
N LEU A 51 -8.39 -14.60 -12.59
CA LEU A 51 -7.61 -15.61 -11.88
C LEU A 51 -8.53 -16.65 -11.24
N THR A 52 -8.21 -17.93 -11.49
CA THR A 52 -8.80 -19.03 -10.72
C THR A 52 -8.25 -19.01 -9.28
N PRO A 53 -8.93 -19.64 -8.31
CA PRO A 53 -8.40 -19.75 -6.96
C PRO A 53 -6.98 -20.35 -6.89
N GLN A 54 -6.71 -21.37 -7.70
CA GLN A 54 -5.39 -22.02 -7.78
C GLN A 54 -4.32 -21.08 -8.33
N GLU A 55 -4.62 -20.37 -9.42
CA GLU A 55 -3.69 -19.37 -9.97
C GLU A 55 -3.45 -18.23 -9.00
N ALA A 56 -4.48 -17.76 -8.28
CA ALA A 56 -4.35 -16.71 -7.30
C ALA A 56 -3.43 -17.11 -6.13
N GLN A 57 -3.50 -18.36 -5.66
CA GLN A 57 -2.63 -18.86 -4.58
C GLN A 57 -1.14 -18.83 -4.96
N THR A 58 -0.80 -19.11 -6.22
CA THR A 58 0.60 -19.09 -6.68
C THR A 58 1.04 -17.70 -7.14
N PHE A 59 0.14 -16.91 -7.70
CA PHE A 59 0.43 -15.59 -8.25
C PHE A 59 0.69 -14.53 -7.18
N TRP A 60 -0.20 -14.41 -6.18
CA TRP A 60 -0.13 -13.31 -5.20
C TRP A 60 1.15 -13.29 -4.38
N PRO A 61 1.71 -14.40 -3.89
CA PRO A 61 3.00 -14.38 -3.21
C PRO A 61 4.12 -13.79 -4.07
N VAL A 62 4.21 -14.17 -5.34
CA VAL A 62 5.23 -13.67 -6.28
C VAL A 62 5.00 -12.20 -6.60
N TYR A 63 3.75 -11.80 -6.85
CA TYR A 63 3.39 -10.42 -7.13
C TYR A 63 3.68 -9.49 -5.94
N ASN A 64 3.37 -9.91 -4.73
CA ASN A 64 3.63 -9.12 -3.53
C ASN A 64 5.13 -8.94 -3.28
N GLN A 65 5.95 -9.96 -3.54
CA GLN A 65 7.41 -9.83 -3.49
C GLN A 65 7.93 -8.82 -4.52
N PHE A 66 7.42 -8.89 -5.75
CA PHE A 66 7.73 -7.91 -6.79
C PHE A 66 7.41 -6.48 -6.35
N GLU A 67 6.19 -6.25 -5.84
CA GLU A 67 5.76 -4.94 -5.37
C GLU A 67 6.60 -4.44 -4.19
N ALA A 68 6.96 -5.32 -3.26
CA ALA A 68 7.80 -4.97 -2.12
C ALA A 68 9.21 -4.53 -2.58
N LYS A 69 9.86 -5.30 -3.47
CA LYS A 69 11.17 -4.95 -4.03
C LYS A 69 11.11 -3.67 -4.87
N ARG A 70 10.06 -3.51 -5.68
CA ARG A 70 9.84 -2.30 -6.48
C ARG A 70 9.68 -1.06 -5.60
N LYS A 71 8.94 -1.18 -4.50
CA LYS A 71 8.75 -0.10 -3.53
C LYS A 71 10.06 0.24 -2.82
N ALA A 72 10.81 -0.76 -2.36
CA ALA A 72 12.09 -0.56 -1.70
C ALA A 72 13.09 0.16 -2.62
N LEU A 73 13.20 -0.29 -3.87
CA LEU A 73 14.06 0.32 -4.87
C LEU A 73 13.70 1.80 -5.12
N ARG A 74 12.40 2.10 -5.27
CA ARG A 74 11.95 3.50 -5.40
C ARG A 74 12.24 4.34 -4.16
N GLN A 75 12.12 3.76 -2.97
CA GLN A 75 12.43 4.49 -1.73
C GLN A 75 13.91 4.81 -1.60
N GLU A 76 14.80 3.89 -1.99
CA GLU A 76 16.24 4.11 -2.07
C GLU A 76 16.54 5.37 -2.91
N PHE A 77 16.04 5.41 -4.15
CA PHE A 77 16.27 6.55 -5.04
C PHE A 77 15.54 7.84 -4.62
N MET A 78 14.37 7.73 -3.99
CA MET A 78 13.70 8.93 -3.46
C MET A 78 14.41 9.55 -2.25
N GLN A 79 15.17 8.76 -1.48
CA GLN A 79 16.00 9.30 -0.40
C GLN A 79 17.21 10.03 -0.97
N ASP A 80 17.79 9.53 -2.05
CA ASP A 80 18.89 10.18 -2.77
C ASP A 80 18.37 11.39 -3.57
N ALA A 81 17.17 11.32 -4.12
CA ALA A 81 16.50 12.38 -4.85
C ALA A 81 15.74 13.35 -3.92
N ARG A 82 16.41 13.96 -2.95
CA ARG A 82 15.93 15.20 -2.28
C ARG A 82 15.86 16.39 -3.25
N THR A 83 15.86 16.10 -4.55
CA THR A 83 15.91 17.06 -5.64
C THR A 83 14.60 17.80 -5.89
N LYS A 84 13.50 17.44 -5.20
CA LYS A 84 12.20 18.04 -5.48
C LYS A 84 12.10 19.51 -5.12
N ASP A 85 12.94 19.96 -4.18
CA ASP A 85 13.05 21.35 -3.74
C ASP A 85 14.46 21.94 -4.01
N MET A 86 15.26 21.23 -4.82
CA MET A 86 16.63 21.65 -5.12
C MET A 86 16.60 22.64 -6.29
N ASP A 87 17.22 23.78 -6.08
CA ASP A 87 17.42 24.79 -7.12
C ASP A 87 18.50 24.30 -8.09
N ILE A 88 18.09 23.83 -9.26
CA ILE A 88 18.97 23.24 -10.28
C ILE A 88 20.05 24.23 -10.69
N GLU A 89 19.76 25.52 -10.73
CA GLU A 89 20.71 26.57 -11.12
C GLU A 89 21.85 26.75 -10.09
N LYS A 90 21.69 26.21 -8.87
CA LYS A 90 22.73 26.23 -7.83
C LYS A 90 23.59 24.98 -7.79
N LEU A 91 23.30 24.00 -8.63
CA LEU A 91 24.10 22.79 -8.72
C LEU A 91 25.38 23.05 -9.48
N SER A 92 26.48 22.43 -9.04
CA SER A 92 27.65 22.28 -9.88
C SER A 92 27.42 21.28 -11.01
N ASP A 93 28.12 21.38 -12.11
CA ASP A 93 28.04 20.44 -13.24
C ASP A 93 28.20 18.98 -12.79
N LYS A 94 29.12 18.74 -11.84
CA LYS A 94 29.34 17.42 -11.24
C LYS A 94 28.10 16.90 -10.56
N GLN A 95 27.47 17.70 -9.71
CA GLN A 95 26.24 17.31 -9.00
C GLN A 95 25.10 17.08 -9.96
N ALA A 96 24.93 17.94 -10.96
CA ALA A 96 23.92 17.79 -11.99
C ALA A 96 24.10 16.48 -12.79
N THR A 97 25.35 16.16 -13.17
CA THR A 97 25.69 14.91 -13.85
C THR A 97 25.38 13.70 -13.00
N GLU A 98 25.83 13.66 -11.73
CA GLU A 98 25.57 12.55 -10.81
C GLU A 98 24.06 12.30 -10.61
N LEU A 99 23.27 13.36 -10.52
CA LEU A 99 21.81 13.25 -10.39
C LEU A 99 21.15 12.76 -11.68
N ALA A 100 21.61 13.23 -12.84
CA ALA A 100 21.09 12.77 -14.12
C ALA A 100 21.43 11.29 -14.36
N ASP A 101 22.67 10.88 -14.11
CA ASP A 101 23.09 9.48 -14.22
C ASP A 101 22.34 8.58 -13.24
N GLY A 102 22.08 9.06 -12.02
CA GLY A 102 21.29 8.36 -11.03
C GLY A 102 19.88 8.00 -11.51
N GLN A 103 19.23 8.88 -12.27
CA GLN A 103 17.90 8.60 -12.86
C GLN A 103 17.94 7.46 -13.88
N ILE A 104 19.01 7.39 -14.67
CA ILE A 104 19.19 6.31 -15.65
C ILE A 104 19.47 4.98 -14.94
N ILE A 105 20.30 4.99 -13.89
CA ILE A 105 20.58 3.82 -13.07
C ILE A 105 19.29 3.31 -12.39
N GLU A 106 18.46 4.19 -11.83
CA GLU A 106 17.17 3.83 -11.28
C GLU A 106 16.26 3.14 -12.30
N ALA A 107 16.11 3.78 -13.46
CA ALA A 107 15.29 3.22 -14.53
C ALA A 107 15.76 1.82 -14.94
N GLN A 108 17.09 1.63 -15.06
CA GLN A 108 17.68 0.33 -15.40
C GLN A 108 17.39 -0.72 -14.33
N LYS A 109 17.62 -0.41 -13.04
CA LYS A 109 17.32 -1.32 -11.93
C LYS A 109 15.83 -1.73 -11.89
N LEU A 110 14.91 -0.79 -12.15
CA LEU A 110 13.47 -1.09 -12.22
C LEU A 110 13.12 -1.99 -13.41
N ILE A 111 13.80 -1.83 -14.56
CA ILE A 111 13.63 -2.69 -15.73
C ILE A 111 14.17 -4.08 -15.43
N ASP A 112 15.32 -4.21 -14.80
CA ASP A 112 15.93 -5.50 -14.50
C ASP A 112 15.11 -6.27 -13.46
N LEU A 113 14.61 -5.62 -12.42
CA LEU A 113 13.64 -6.18 -11.49
C LEU A 113 12.39 -6.68 -12.23
N ARG A 114 11.87 -5.90 -13.17
CA ARG A 114 10.70 -6.29 -13.96
C ARG A 114 10.98 -7.48 -14.86
N LYS A 115 12.16 -7.61 -15.45
CA LYS A 115 12.58 -8.79 -16.24
C LYS A 115 12.67 -10.04 -15.38
N GLU A 116 13.27 -9.94 -14.19
CA GLU A 116 13.35 -11.03 -13.21
C GLU A 116 11.95 -11.60 -12.91
N TYR A 117 11.03 -10.72 -12.50
CA TYR A 117 9.68 -11.16 -12.14
C TYR A 117 8.80 -11.51 -13.35
N HIS A 118 9.08 -10.95 -14.53
CA HIS A 118 8.42 -11.40 -15.76
C HIS A 118 8.69 -12.89 -16.05
N ALA A 119 9.93 -13.35 -15.83
CA ALA A 119 10.26 -14.77 -15.97
C ALA A 119 9.48 -15.63 -14.98
N GLN A 120 9.36 -15.19 -13.71
CA GLN A 120 8.60 -15.87 -12.67
C GLN A 120 7.08 -15.89 -13.00
N PHE A 121 6.51 -14.78 -13.46
CA PHE A 121 5.09 -14.75 -13.88
C PHE A 121 4.81 -15.70 -15.03
N LYS A 122 5.72 -15.81 -15.99
CA LYS A 122 5.60 -16.77 -17.11
C LYS A 122 5.67 -18.22 -16.67
N SER A 123 6.34 -18.54 -15.56
CA SER A 123 6.41 -19.91 -15.06
C SER A 123 5.15 -20.36 -14.32
N ILE A 124 4.34 -19.41 -13.82
CA ILE A 124 3.15 -19.69 -12.99
C ILE A 124 1.82 -19.33 -13.66
N LEU A 125 1.85 -18.58 -14.76
CA LEU A 125 0.64 -18.11 -15.46
C LEU A 125 0.72 -18.39 -16.97
N PRO A 126 -0.42 -18.65 -17.61
CA PRO A 126 -0.51 -18.67 -19.05
C PRO A 126 -0.09 -17.32 -19.68
N PRO A 127 0.54 -17.31 -20.87
CA PRO A 127 1.05 -16.06 -21.49
C PRO A 127 0.01 -14.95 -21.64
N LYS A 128 -1.24 -15.31 -21.94
CA LYS A 128 -2.34 -14.33 -22.04
C LYS A 128 -2.63 -13.65 -20.71
N LYS A 129 -2.51 -14.37 -19.58
CA LYS A 129 -2.72 -13.79 -18.24
C LYS A 129 -1.56 -12.90 -17.82
N VAL A 130 -0.33 -13.21 -18.21
CA VAL A 130 0.81 -12.30 -18.02
C VAL A 130 0.59 -10.97 -18.78
N LEU A 131 0.05 -11.03 -20.01
CA LEU A 131 -0.30 -9.82 -20.74
C LEU A 131 -1.44 -9.04 -20.06
N LYS A 132 -2.49 -9.75 -19.60
CA LYS A 132 -3.59 -9.17 -18.82
C LYS A 132 -3.09 -8.48 -17.54
N LEU A 133 -2.08 -9.04 -16.84
CA LEU A 133 -1.44 -8.41 -15.69
C LEU A 133 -0.94 -7.00 -16.03
N TYR A 134 -0.14 -6.87 -17.07
CA TYR A 134 0.41 -5.57 -17.46
C TYR A 134 -0.64 -4.57 -17.94
N GLN A 135 -1.70 -5.07 -18.57
CA GLN A 135 -2.84 -4.24 -18.95
C GLN A 135 -3.61 -3.76 -17.71
N SER A 136 -3.81 -4.66 -16.73
CA SER A 136 -4.51 -4.37 -15.49
C SER A 136 -3.76 -3.34 -14.64
N GLU A 137 -2.45 -3.46 -14.51
CA GLU A 137 -1.63 -2.47 -13.79
C GLU A 137 -1.78 -1.07 -14.40
N ARG A 138 -1.67 -0.97 -15.73
CA ARG A 138 -1.88 0.32 -16.43
C ARG A 138 -3.32 0.82 -16.33
N GLY A 139 -4.29 -0.08 -16.39
CA GLY A 139 -5.71 0.23 -16.24
C GLY A 139 -6.01 0.82 -14.86
N PHE A 140 -5.54 0.17 -13.81
CA PHE A 140 -5.72 0.64 -12.44
C PHE A 140 -5.07 2.02 -12.21
N GLN A 141 -3.86 2.24 -12.73
CA GLN A 141 -3.21 3.56 -12.64
C GLN A 141 -4.05 4.66 -13.31
N ARG A 142 -4.58 4.41 -14.52
CA ARG A 142 -5.42 5.38 -15.22
C ARG A 142 -6.70 5.69 -14.45
N GLU A 143 -7.35 4.67 -13.89
CA GLU A 143 -8.56 4.83 -13.07
C GLU A 143 -8.27 5.66 -11.82
N LEU A 144 -7.17 5.38 -11.13
CA LEU A 144 -6.75 6.12 -9.94
C LEU A 144 -6.49 7.60 -10.27
N LEU A 145 -5.75 7.88 -11.34
CA LEU A 145 -5.48 9.25 -11.79
C LEU A 145 -6.76 9.99 -12.19
N GLY A 146 -7.69 9.29 -12.85
CA GLY A 146 -9.01 9.82 -13.19
C GLY A 146 -9.81 10.25 -11.96
N ARG A 147 -9.84 9.41 -10.92
CA ARG A 147 -10.51 9.73 -9.65
C ARG A 147 -9.88 10.93 -8.94
N ILE A 148 -8.54 11.01 -8.90
CA ILE A 148 -7.81 12.13 -8.29
C ILE A 148 -8.14 13.44 -9.03
N LYS A 149 -8.15 13.41 -10.36
CA LYS A 149 -8.52 14.57 -11.20
C LYS A 149 -9.95 15.03 -10.95
N ALA A 150 -10.91 14.11 -10.96
CA ALA A 150 -12.32 14.41 -10.70
C ALA A 150 -12.51 15.04 -9.31
N HIS A 151 -11.84 14.51 -8.29
CA HIS A 151 -11.90 15.05 -6.93
C HIS A 151 -11.30 16.45 -6.82
N ARG A 152 -10.22 16.72 -7.54
CA ARG A 152 -9.60 18.05 -7.60
C ARG A 152 -10.51 19.07 -8.31
N ASP A 153 -11.17 18.66 -9.40
CA ASP A 153 -12.03 19.55 -10.18
C ASP A 153 -13.30 19.92 -9.38
N GLN A 154 -13.83 19.01 -8.56
CA GLN A 154 -14.94 19.27 -7.64
C GLN A 154 -14.60 20.26 -6.52
N ARG A 155 -13.32 20.40 -6.15
CA ARG A 155 -12.86 21.32 -5.10
C ARG A 155 -12.51 22.72 -5.58
N LYS A 156 -12.54 22.97 -6.91
CA LYS A 156 -12.32 24.32 -7.43
C LYS A 156 -13.58 25.17 -7.16
N PRO A 157 -13.47 26.32 -6.49
CA PRO A 157 -14.59 27.23 -6.30
C PRO A 157 -15.09 27.67 -7.68
N ILE A 158 -16.40 27.64 -7.85
CA ILE A 158 -17.07 28.23 -9.00
C ILE A 158 -16.77 29.73 -8.93
N LYS A 159 -16.07 30.28 -9.94
CA LYS A 159 -15.83 31.72 -10.07
C LYS A 159 -17.08 32.39 -10.61
#